data_6e32a90300e6162f7eb5d980e30f6741
#
_entry.id   6e32a90300e6162f7eb5d980e30f6741
#
_cell.length_a   1.000
_cell.length_b   1.000
_cell.length_c   1.000
_cell.angle_alpha   90.00
_cell.angle_beta   90.00
_cell.angle_gamma   90.00
#
_symmetry.space_group_name_H-M   'P 1'
#
loop_
_entity.id
_entity.type
_entity.pdbx_description
1 polymer ?
#
loop_
_entity_poly.entity_id
_entity_poly.type
_entity_poly.pdbx_seq_one_letter_code
_entity_poly.pdbx_strand_id
1 'polypeptide(L)'
;MYKIVALWSAPKPGDVDAFESYYREVHVPKAQTVPGLRKLLLTRIETGLEGSAAPFYRVAELHFDSPEAMEKSEHSPFWQAMREDAGKMLERFGVTLTVGVGWEKEAKLGA
;
A
#
# COMPACT_ATOMS: atom_id res chain seq x y z
N MET A 1 13.54 5.11 8.31
CA MET A 1 13.32 4.24 7.15
C MET A 1 12.73 5.05 6.00
N TYR A 2 13.18 4.74 4.82
CA TYR A 2 12.59 5.29 3.60
C TYR A 2 11.37 4.45 3.22
N LYS A 3 10.24 5.08 2.93
CA LYS A 3 9.03 4.30 2.72
C LYS A 3 8.12 4.84 1.62
N ILE A 4 7.34 3.90 1.08
CA ILE A 4 6.25 4.18 0.19
C ILE A 4 4.97 4.19 1.02
N VAL A 5 4.12 5.17 0.79
CA VAL A 5 2.76 5.19 1.35
C VAL A 5 1.79 5.09 0.18
N ALA A 6 1.04 4.00 0.14
CA ALA A 6 0.08 3.71 -0.92
C ALA A 6 -1.34 3.81 -0.38
N LEU A 7 -2.15 4.68 -0.98
CA LEU A 7 -3.50 5.00 -0.53
C LEU A 7 -4.51 4.52 -1.56
N TRP A 8 -5.29 3.50 -1.21
CA TRP A 8 -6.33 2.93 -2.07
C TRP A 8 -7.68 3.55 -1.77
N SER A 9 -8.42 3.93 -2.79
CA SER A 9 -9.82 4.34 -2.63
C SER A 9 -10.71 3.13 -2.35
N ALA A 10 -11.92 3.37 -1.83
CA ALA A 10 -12.86 2.29 -1.56
C ALA A 10 -13.42 1.68 -2.85
N PRO A 11 -13.56 0.34 -2.91
CA PRO A 11 -14.34 -0.29 -3.96
C PRO A 11 -15.83 0.02 -3.79
N LYS A 12 -16.62 -0.27 -4.81
CA LYS A 12 -18.08 -0.19 -4.70
C LYS A 12 -18.57 -1.10 -3.58
N PRO A 13 -19.65 -0.74 -2.87
CA PRO A 13 -20.15 -1.56 -1.76
C PRO A 13 -20.33 -3.05 -2.09
N GLY A 14 -20.82 -3.36 -3.28
CA GLY A 14 -21.02 -4.74 -3.72
C GLY A 14 -19.71 -5.50 -4.00
N ASP A 15 -18.60 -4.81 -4.14
CA ASP A 15 -17.31 -5.39 -4.47
C ASP A 15 -16.38 -5.54 -3.26
N VAL A 16 -16.80 -5.12 -2.07
CA VAL A 16 -15.92 -5.09 -0.88
C VAL A 16 -15.35 -6.48 -0.58
N ASP A 17 -16.19 -7.50 -0.52
CA ASP A 17 -15.73 -8.86 -0.20
C ASP A 17 -14.76 -9.39 -1.25
N ALA A 18 -15.07 -9.18 -2.53
CA ALA A 18 -14.18 -9.60 -3.63
C ALA A 18 -12.86 -8.84 -3.60
N PHE A 19 -12.89 -7.53 -3.32
CA PHE A 19 -11.68 -6.72 -3.18
C PHE A 19 -10.81 -7.23 -2.03
N GLU A 20 -11.40 -7.44 -0.85
CA GLU A 20 -10.68 -7.89 0.33
C GLU A 20 -10.04 -9.26 0.13
N SER A 21 -10.76 -10.19 -0.50
CA SER A 21 -10.22 -11.52 -0.81
C SER A 21 -9.04 -11.43 -1.78
N TYR A 22 -9.19 -10.66 -2.84
CA TYR A 22 -8.13 -10.47 -3.83
C TYR A 22 -6.91 -9.78 -3.22
N TYR A 23 -7.13 -8.73 -2.46
CA TYR A 23 -6.07 -7.98 -1.80
C TYR A 23 -5.24 -8.88 -0.88
N ARG A 24 -5.90 -9.64 -0.03
CA ARG A 24 -5.26 -10.54 0.92
C ARG A 24 -4.58 -11.74 0.25
N GLU A 25 -5.24 -12.35 -0.73
CA GLU A 25 -4.81 -13.63 -1.29
C GLU A 25 -3.91 -13.51 -2.50
N VAL A 26 -3.96 -12.41 -3.22
CA VAL A 26 -3.20 -12.22 -4.46
C VAL A 26 -2.24 -11.04 -4.36
N HIS A 27 -2.74 -9.86 -4.05
CA HIS A 27 -1.92 -8.63 -4.11
C HIS A 27 -0.86 -8.58 -3.01
N VAL A 28 -1.26 -8.74 -1.76
CA VAL A 28 -0.34 -8.68 -0.61
C VAL A 28 0.78 -9.72 -0.72
N PRO A 29 0.51 -10.97 -1.08
CA PRO A 29 1.59 -11.94 -1.29
C PRO A 29 2.62 -11.51 -2.34
N LYS A 30 2.20 -10.82 -3.39
CA LYS A 30 3.14 -10.28 -4.38
C LYS A 30 4.00 -9.16 -3.79
N ALA A 31 3.40 -8.27 -3.01
CA ALA A 31 4.14 -7.22 -2.32
C ALA A 31 5.16 -7.80 -1.33
N GLN A 32 4.83 -8.91 -0.68
CA GLN A 32 5.72 -9.59 0.27
C GLN A 32 6.99 -10.15 -0.37
N THR A 33 7.02 -10.34 -1.68
CA THR A 33 8.20 -10.87 -2.39
C THR A 33 9.16 -9.78 -2.87
N VAL A 34 8.81 -8.52 -2.69
CA VAL A 34 9.63 -7.39 -3.16
C VAL A 34 10.98 -7.39 -2.43
N PRO A 35 12.10 -7.47 -3.18
CA PRO A 35 13.41 -7.55 -2.54
C PRO A 35 13.78 -6.24 -1.82
N GLY A 36 14.48 -6.36 -0.72
CA GLY A 36 14.90 -5.22 0.09
C GLY A 36 13.81 -4.65 0.99
N LEU A 37 12.60 -5.18 0.93
CA LEU A 37 11.51 -4.76 1.79
C LEU A 37 11.79 -5.17 3.24
N ARG A 38 11.75 -4.21 4.16
CA ARG A 38 12.03 -4.44 5.59
C ARG A 38 10.76 -4.59 6.41
N LYS A 39 9.71 -3.91 6.00
CA LYS A 39 8.44 -3.92 6.71
C LYS A 39 7.32 -3.62 5.73
N LEU A 40 6.22 -4.30 5.88
CA LEU A 40 5.00 -4.06 5.13
C LEU A 40 3.86 -3.90 6.12
N LEU A 41 3.33 -2.70 6.24
CA LEU A 41 2.23 -2.38 7.15
C LEU A 41 0.96 -2.15 6.34
N LEU A 42 -0.11 -2.82 6.73
CA LEU A 42 -1.39 -2.77 6.04
C LEU A 42 -2.44 -2.24 7.02
N THR A 43 -3.13 -1.18 6.62
CA THR A 43 -4.18 -0.58 7.44
C THR A 43 -5.48 -0.53 6.64
N ARG A 44 -6.58 -0.94 7.27
CA ARG A 44 -7.92 -0.71 6.74
C ARG A 44 -8.50 0.50 7.48
N ILE A 45 -8.82 1.54 6.73
CA ILE A 45 -9.42 2.75 7.29
C ILE A 45 -10.92 2.51 7.50
N GLU A 46 -11.39 2.73 8.70
CA GLU A 46 -12.80 2.50 9.04
C GLU A 46 -13.65 3.76 8.93
N THR A 47 -13.06 4.89 9.31
CA THR A 47 -13.77 6.17 9.35
C THR A 47 -12.77 7.31 9.21
N GLY A 48 -13.28 8.51 8.93
CA GLY A 48 -12.50 9.73 9.06
C GLY A 48 -12.46 10.20 10.51
N LEU A 49 -11.73 11.27 10.75
CA LEU A 49 -11.61 11.83 12.09
C LEU A 49 -12.96 12.42 12.53
N GLU A 50 -13.30 12.22 13.81
CA GLU A 50 -14.52 12.76 14.42
C GLU A 50 -15.81 12.36 13.68
N GLY A 51 -15.85 11.13 13.17
CA GLY A 51 -17.03 10.60 12.50
C GLY A 51 -17.22 11.06 11.07
N SER A 52 -16.26 11.77 10.49
CA SER A 52 -16.31 12.16 9.09
C SER A 52 -16.13 10.95 8.17
N ALA A 53 -16.39 11.14 6.89
CA ALA A 53 -16.19 10.08 5.90
C ALA A 53 -14.71 9.69 5.81
N ALA A 54 -14.43 8.39 5.64
CA ALA A 54 -13.06 7.91 5.45
C ALA A 54 -12.51 8.45 4.12
N PRO A 55 -11.34 9.11 4.13
CA PRO A 55 -10.76 9.67 2.90
C PRO A 55 -10.12 8.62 2.02
N PHE A 56 -9.71 7.50 2.61
CA PHE A 56 -9.10 6.36 1.93
C PHE A 56 -9.68 5.08 2.50
N TYR A 57 -9.45 3.96 1.82
CA TYR A 57 -9.96 2.67 2.26
C TYR A 57 -8.86 1.76 2.80
N ARG A 58 -7.78 1.59 2.02
CA ARG A 58 -6.60 0.81 2.43
C ARG A 58 -5.37 1.67 2.36
N VAL A 59 -4.47 1.50 3.33
CA VAL A 59 -3.16 2.13 3.34
C VAL A 59 -2.12 1.03 3.46
N ALA A 60 -1.16 1.03 2.54
CA ALA A 60 -0.01 0.13 2.62
C ALA A 60 1.25 0.98 2.78
N GLU A 61 2.13 0.55 3.69
CA GLU A 61 3.41 1.22 3.90
C GLU A 61 4.52 0.20 3.68
N LEU A 62 5.38 0.49 2.70
CA LEU A 62 6.49 -0.38 2.32
C LEU A 62 7.79 0.31 2.75
N HIS A 63 8.52 -0.30 3.67
CA HIS A 63 9.72 0.28 4.26
C HIS A 63 10.98 -0.32 3.67
N PHE A 64 11.92 0.55 3.29
CA PHE A 64 13.24 0.20 2.79
C PHE A 64 14.31 0.91 3.62
N ASP A 65 15.55 0.41 3.58
CA ASP A 65 16.65 1.03 4.31
C ASP A 65 17.00 2.42 3.76
N SER A 66 16.86 2.60 2.44
CA SER A 66 17.30 3.82 1.76
C SER A 66 16.62 3.98 0.40
N PRO A 67 16.70 5.18 -0.22
CA PRO A 67 16.26 5.36 -1.61
C PRO A 67 16.97 4.41 -2.58
N GLU A 68 18.25 4.13 -2.34
CA GLU A 68 19.05 3.24 -3.19
C GLU A 68 18.56 1.80 -3.10
N ALA A 69 18.19 1.34 -1.90
CA ALA A 69 17.61 0.02 -1.72
C ALA A 69 16.27 -0.12 -2.43
N MET A 70 15.43 0.92 -2.37
CA MET A 70 14.16 0.96 -3.07
C MET A 70 14.36 0.96 -4.59
N GLU A 71 15.29 1.78 -5.11
CA GLU A 71 15.60 1.83 -6.53
C GLU A 71 16.06 0.47 -7.04
N LYS A 72 16.93 -0.20 -6.29
CA LYS A 72 17.37 -1.55 -6.65
C LYS A 72 16.19 -2.52 -6.71
N SER A 73 15.26 -2.41 -5.79
CA SER A 73 14.05 -3.23 -5.77
C SER A 73 13.18 -2.99 -7.00
N GLU A 74 13.06 -1.73 -7.45
CA GLU A 74 12.25 -1.34 -8.61
C GLU A 74 12.70 -2.01 -9.91
N HIS A 75 13.95 -2.45 -9.98
CA HIS A 75 14.48 -3.14 -11.17
C HIS A 75 14.25 -4.65 -11.13
N SER A 76 13.59 -5.15 -10.09
CA SER A 76 13.33 -6.58 -9.97
C SER A 76 12.03 -7.00 -10.65
N PRO A 77 11.93 -8.26 -11.11
CA PRO A 77 10.67 -8.78 -11.66
C PRO A 77 9.57 -8.86 -10.60
N PHE A 78 9.92 -8.98 -9.33
CA PHE A 78 8.96 -9.02 -8.21
C PHE A 78 8.27 -7.68 -8.02
N TRP A 79 9.01 -6.60 -8.12
CA TRP A 79 8.44 -5.25 -8.09
C TRP A 79 7.48 -5.05 -9.25
N GLN A 80 7.89 -5.43 -10.47
CA GLN A 80 7.07 -5.28 -11.66
C GLN A 80 5.79 -6.10 -11.55
N ALA A 81 5.86 -7.33 -11.04
CA ALA A 81 4.68 -8.17 -10.83
C ALA A 81 3.70 -7.52 -9.85
N MET A 82 4.19 -6.93 -8.77
CA MET A 82 3.37 -6.20 -7.81
C MET A 82 2.69 -5.00 -8.47
N ARG A 83 3.43 -4.23 -9.28
CA ARG A 83 2.89 -3.05 -9.97
C ARG A 83 1.83 -3.44 -11.01
N GLU A 84 2.08 -4.49 -11.78
CA GLU A 84 1.12 -5.00 -12.74
C GLU A 84 -0.17 -5.45 -12.07
N ASP A 85 -0.04 -6.12 -10.93
CA ASP A 85 -1.21 -6.58 -10.19
C ASP A 85 -2.02 -5.40 -9.63
N ALA A 86 -1.35 -4.36 -9.16
CA ALA A 86 -2.05 -3.13 -8.75
C ALA A 86 -2.87 -2.56 -9.91
N GLY A 87 -2.30 -2.53 -11.12
CA GLY A 87 -3.02 -2.08 -12.31
C GLY A 87 -4.26 -2.90 -12.61
N LYS A 88 -4.17 -4.23 -12.43
CA LYS A 88 -5.34 -5.13 -12.59
C LYS A 88 -6.43 -4.81 -11.58
N MET A 89 -6.07 -4.50 -10.35
CA MET A 89 -7.04 -4.12 -9.32
C MET A 89 -7.74 -2.81 -9.64
N LEU A 90 -7.00 -1.81 -10.13
CA LEU A 90 -7.59 -0.54 -10.55
C LEU A 90 -8.64 -0.76 -11.64
N GLU A 91 -8.32 -1.58 -12.62
CA GLU A 91 -9.22 -1.89 -13.72
C GLU A 91 -10.43 -2.69 -13.26
N ARG A 92 -10.20 -3.76 -12.50
CA ARG A 92 -11.27 -4.67 -12.07
C ARG A 92 -12.25 -4.01 -11.10
N PHE A 93 -11.74 -3.26 -10.13
CA PHE A 93 -12.56 -2.72 -9.03
C PHE A 93 -12.92 -1.24 -9.18
N GLY A 94 -12.38 -0.57 -10.19
CA GLY A 94 -12.63 0.85 -10.39
C GLY A 94 -12.10 1.73 -9.26
N VAL A 95 -11.10 1.26 -8.54
CA VAL A 95 -10.47 2.01 -7.45
C VAL A 95 -9.31 2.84 -7.97
N THR A 96 -8.86 3.82 -7.17
CA THR A 96 -7.68 4.61 -7.44
C THR A 96 -6.59 4.29 -6.42
N LEU A 97 -5.34 4.49 -6.83
CA LEU A 97 -4.18 4.29 -5.98
C LEU A 97 -3.32 5.54 -6.05
N THR A 98 -3.13 6.19 -4.91
CA THR A 98 -2.30 7.38 -4.77
C THR A 98 -1.08 7.01 -3.96
N VAL A 99 0.12 7.32 -4.47
CA VAL A 99 1.36 6.88 -3.86
C VAL A 99 2.29 8.04 -3.61
N GLY A 100 2.84 8.11 -2.40
CA GLY A 100 3.91 9.03 -2.04
C GLY A 100 5.09 8.27 -1.49
N VAL A 101 6.27 8.88 -1.52
CA VAL A 101 7.51 8.28 -1.04
C VAL A 101 8.25 9.29 -0.20
N GLY A 102 8.83 8.87 0.91
CA GLY A 102 9.57 9.78 1.78
C GLY A 102 10.22 9.10 2.97
N TRP A 103 10.89 9.91 3.78
CA TRP A 103 11.53 9.46 4.99
C TRP A 103 10.58 9.50 6.17
N GLU A 104 10.57 8.41 6.93
CA GLU A 104 9.92 8.35 8.22
C GLU A 104 10.90 8.82 9.29
N LYS A 105 10.40 9.66 10.19
CA LYS A 105 11.16 10.06 11.38
C LYS A 105 10.22 10.00 12.58
N GLU A 106 10.67 9.30 13.62
CA GLU A 106 9.92 9.29 14.85
C GLU A 106 10.15 10.59 15.61
N ALA A 107 9.08 11.28 15.97
CA ALA A 107 9.16 12.47 16.79
C ALA A 107 9.24 12.07 18.25
N LYS A 108 10.17 12.70 18.98
CA LYS A 108 10.29 12.48 20.41
C LYS A 108 9.10 13.09 21.14
N LEU A 109 8.42 12.29 21.95
CA LEU A 109 7.31 12.76 22.76
C LEU A 109 7.77 13.62 23.91
N GLY A 110 6.95 14.60 24.27
CA GLY A 110 7.19 15.40 25.47
C GLY A 110 7.03 14.58 26.74
N ALA A 111 7.58 15.11 27.83
CA ALA A 111 7.47 14.45 29.14
C ALA A 111 6.04 14.53 29.69
#